data_7edc5dd830ede774fda04eeef39ef1c1
#
_entry.id   7edc5dd830ede774fda04eeef39ef1c1
#
_cell.length_a   1.000
_cell.length_b   1.000
_cell.length_c   1.000
_cell.angle_alpha   90.00
_cell.angle_beta   90.00
_cell.angle_gamma   90.00
#
_symmetry.space_group_name_H-M   'P 1'
#
loop_
_entity.id
_entity.type
_entity.pdbx_description
1 polymer ?
#
loop_
_entity_poly.entity_id
_entity_poly.type
_entity_poly.pdbx_seq_one_letter_code
_entity_poly.pdbx_strand_id
1 'polypeptide(L)'
;LLKEFNRERNLDPKLVESLAKAKSKGYESWQEAKEKSDFKIFLPFFEELVKLRIEEAKQISIQCSPWETLAQPFEPELNLKWLNKIFQPLKETIPGLIRAINKSQKNHWNLSPESQKNLCSKLLDEFGRDRDLVVVGQSPHPFSITLGPNDFRITTRIVEGEPLSSFLATAHEWGHSIYEQGLPSQSHQWFAWP
;
A
#
# COMPACT_ATOMS: atom_id res chain seq x y z
N LEU A 1 9.33 -19.42 4.38
CA LEU A 1 8.37 -20.55 4.31
C LEU A 1 8.13 -21.20 5.68
N LEU A 2 9.13 -21.82 6.35
CA LEU A 2 8.90 -22.51 7.62
C LEU A 2 8.47 -21.56 8.75
N LYS A 3 9.06 -20.37 8.84
CA LYS A 3 8.66 -19.32 9.80
C LYS A 3 7.23 -18.85 9.55
N GLU A 4 6.87 -18.60 8.30
CA GLU A 4 5.53 -18.18 7.89
C GLU A 4 4.50 -19.28 8.17
N PHE A 5 4.78 -20.51 7.74
CA PHE A 5 3.93 -21.65 8.05
C PHE A 5 3.69 -21.80 9.55
N ASN A 6 4.75 -21.75 10.38
CA ASN A 6 4.61 -21.85 11.83
C ASN A 6 3.85 -20.69 12.46
N ARG A 7 3.94 -19.51 11.86
CA ARG A 7 3.18 -18.33 12.29
C ARG A 7 1.69 -18.52 12.02
N GLU A 8 1.32 -18.91 10.81
CA GLU A 8 -0.09 -18.96 10.39
C GLU A 8 -0.83 -20.18 10.94
N ARG A 9 -0.16 -21.34 11.05
CA ARG A 9 -0.78 -22.56 11.57
C ARG A 9 -1.27 -22.44 13.03
N ASN A 10 -0.77 -21.48 13.78
CA ASN A 10 -1.15 -21.27 15.18
C ASN A 10 -2.34 -20.32 15.34
N LEU A 11 -2.80 -19.69 14.27
CA LEU A 11 -3.95 -18.78 14.33
C LEU A 11 -5.26 -19.56 14.41
N ASP A 12 -6.16 -19.10 15.28
CA ASP A 12 -7.54 -19.62 15.32
C ASP A 12 -8.23 -19.34 13.98
N PRO A 13 -8.79 -20.38 13.31
CA PRO A 13 -9.52 -20.19 12.06
C PRO A 13 -10.67 -19.17 12.16
N LYS A 14 -11.33 -19.06 13.32
CA LYS A 14 -12.37 -18.04 13.56
C LYS A 14 -11.79 -16.62 13.56
N LEU A 15 -10.59 -16.44 14.08
CA LEU A 15 -9.90 -15.15 14.03
C LEU A 15 -9.55 -14.78 12.59
N VAL A 16 -9.04 -15.73 11.82
CA VAL A 16 -8.71 -15.53 10.39
C VAL A 16 -9.96 -15.12 9.59
N GLU A 17 -11.08 -15.81 9.81
CA GLU A 17 -12.37 -15.47 9.20
C GLU A 17 -12.84 -14.06 9.60
N SER A 18 -12.74 -13.72 10.90
CA SER A 18 -13.13 -12.42 11.43
C SER A 18 -12.27 -11.29 10.84
N LEU A 19 -10.96 -11.51 10.72
CA LEU A 19 -10.03 -10.58 10.08
C LEU A 19 -10.37 -10.35 8.61
N ALA A 20 -10.70 -11.40 7.86
CA ALA A 20 -11.09 -11.28 6.47
C ALA A 20 -12.36 -10.44 6.31
N LYS A 21 -13.39 -10.71 7.13
CA LYS A 21 -14.65 -9.94 7.16
C LYS A 21 -14.42 -8.49 7.57
N ALA A 22 -13.59 -8.25 8.61
CA ALA A 22 -13.30 -6.91 9.08
C ALA A 22 -12.52 -6.09 8.04
N LYS A 23 -11.59 -6.70 7.30
CA LYS A 23 -10.86 -6.05 6.21
C LYS A 23 -11.79 -5.61 5.08
N SER A 24 -12.71 -6.50 4.64
CA SER A 24 -13.67 -6.17 3.58
C SER A 24 -14.59 -5.02 3.97
N LYS A 25 -15.25 -5.13 5.14
CA LYS A 25 -16.13 -4.08 5.65
C LYS A 25 -15.39 -2.78 5.94
N GLY A 26 -14.17 -2.89 6.47
CA GLY A 26 -13.30 -1.74 6.71
C GLY A 26 -12.95 -1.01 5.41
N TYR A 27 -12.68 -1.73 4.34
CA TYR A 27 -12.39 -1.13 3.04
C TYR A 27 -13.60 -0.37 2.47
N GLU A 28 -14.79 -0.98 2.51
CA GLU A 28 -16.04 -0.34 2.06
C GLU A 28 -16.34 0.94 2.84
N SER A 29 -16.28 0.86 4.18
CA SER A 29 -16.53 2.01 5.05
C SER A 29 -15.46 3.11 4.91
N TRP A 30 -14.21 2.74 4.63
CA TRP A 30 -13.14 3.68 4.34
C TRP A 30 -13.39 4.45 3.03
N GLN A 31 -13.86 3.77 1.98
CA GLN A 31 -14.21 4.43 0.71
C GLN A 31 -15.31 5.47 0.94
N GLU A 32 -16.38 5.10 1.64
CA GLU A 32 -17.50 5.99 1.98
C GLU A 32 -17.04 7.18 2.84
N ALA A 33 -16.25 6.91 3.88
CA ALA A 33 -15.68 7.93 4.75
C ALA A 33 -14.82 8.94 4.00
N LYS A 34 -14.06 8.44 3.02
CA LYS A 34 -13.18 9.26 2.18
C LYS A 34 -13.97 10.13 1.20
N GLU A 35 -15.01 9.58 0.58
CA GLU A 35 -15.92 10.31 -0.30
C GLU A 35 -16.65 11.45 0.45
N LYS A 36 -17.13 11.14 1.66
CA LYS A 36 -17.86 12.10 2.51
C LYS A 36 -16.95 12.99 3.36
N SER A 37 -15.62 12.77 3.34
CA SER A 37 -14.64 13.41 4.22
C SER A 37 -15.03 13.32 5.71
N ASP A 38 -15.64 12.20 6.12
CA ASP A 38 -16.10 11.93 7.48
C ASP A 38 -15.47 10.64 8.04
N PHE A 39 -14.45 10.80 8.86
CA PHE A 39 -13.76 9.67 9.50
C PHE A 39 -14.64 8.86 10.46
N LYS A 40 -15.70 9.45 11.01
CA LYS A 40 -16.60 8.74 11.94
C LYS A 40 -17.29 7.54 11.31
N ILE A 41 -17.46 7.54 9.99
CA ILE A 41 -18.03 6.41 9.24
C ILE A 41 -17.08 5.20 9.31
N PHE A 42 -15.78 5.44 9.21
CA PHE A 42 -14.75 4.40 9.23
C PHE A 42 -14.34 3.96 10.65
N LEU A 43 -14.41 4.86 11.62
CA LEU A 43 -13.87 4.66 12.97
C LEU A 43 -14.27 3.32 13.62
N PRO A 44 -15.54 2.90 13.67
CA PRO A 44 -15.92 1.65 14.34
C PRO A 44 -15.32 0.41 13.67
N PHE A 45 -15.17 0.40 12.35
CA PHE A 45 -14.55 -0.68 11.59
C PHE A 45 -13.03 -0.70 11.77
N PHE A 46 -12.43 0.48 11.89
CA PHE A 46 -11.02 0.62 12.19
C PHE A 46 -10.69 0.10 13.60
N GLU A 47 -11.48 0.45 14.60
CA GLU A 47 -11.32 -0.04 15.98
C GLU A 47 -11.44 -1.57 16.06
N GLU A 48 -12.43 -2.15 15.38
CA GLU A 48 -12.59 -3.60 15.30
C GLU A 48 -11.39 -4.26 14.63
N LEU A 49 -10.91 -3.71 13.51
CA LEU A 49 -9.73 -4.22 12.81
C LEU A 49 -8.49 -4.17 13.70
N VAL A 50 -8.26 -3.06 14.41
CA VAL A 50 -7.13 -2.92 15.36
C VAL A 50 -7.22 -3.96 16.47
N LYS A 51 -8.40 -4.18 17.05
CA LYS A 51 -8.62 -5.18 18.09
C LYS A 51 -8.28 -6.60 17.60
N LEU A 52 -8.78 -6.98 16.41
CA LEU A 52 -8.49 -8.28 15.82
C LEU A 52 -7.00 -8.46 15.47
N ARG A 53 -6.33 -7.40 15.02
CA ARG A 53 -4.88 -7.43 14.75
C ARG A 53 -4.06 -7.58 16.04
N ILE A 54 -4.48 -6.98 17.13
CA ILE A 54 -3.86 -7.18 18.44
C ILE A 54 -4.04 -8.63 18.91
N GLU A 55 -5.21 -9.21 18.67
CA GLU A 55 -5.47 -10.61 19.01
C GLU A 55 -4.62 -11.56 18.16
N GLU A 56 -4.52 -11.32 16.88
CA GLU A 56 -3.63 -12.05 15.97
C GLU A 56 -2.17 -12.02 16.47
N ALA A 57 -1.68 -10.84 16.83
CA ALA A 57 -0.33 -10.70 17.35
C ALA A 57 -0.08 -11.52 18.61
N LYS A 58 -1.05 -11.57 19.53
CA LYS A 58 -0.97 -12.37 20.77
C LYS A 58 -0.94 -13.87 20.50
N GLN A 59 -1.67 -14.34 19.50
CA GLN A 59 -1.65 -15.75 19.10
C GLN A 59 -0.34 -16.15 18.43
N ILE A 60 0.32 -15.22 17.74
CA ILE A 60 1.63 -15.46 17.12
C ILE A 60 2.75 -15.44 18.17
N SER A 61 2.79 -14.43 19.03
CA SER A 61 3.83 -14.26 20.05
C SER A 61 3.36 -13.39 21.21
N ILE A 62 3.61 -13.87 22.41
CA ILE A 62 3.41 -13.11 23.67
C ILE A 62 4.70 -12.44 24.18
N GLN A 63 5.84 -12.70 23.51
CA GLN A 63 7.15 -12.20 23.95
C GLN A 63 7.46 -10.81 23.40
N CYS A 64 6.86 -10.43 22.27
CA CYS A 64 7.04 -9.15 21.62
C CYS A 64 5.78 -8.29 21.75
N SER A 65 5.92 -6.98 21.56
CA SER A 65 4.76 -6.12 21.43
C SER A 65 3.91 -6.54 20.22
N PRO A 66 2.59 -6.31 20.23
CA PRO A 66 1.74 -6.61 19.06
C PRO A 66 2.27 -6.00 17.78
N TRP A 67 2.77 -4.78 17.86
CA TRP A 67 3.33 -4.08 16.69
C TRP A 67 4.59 -4.78 16.15
N GLU A 68 5.55 -5.12 17.01
CA GLU A 68 6.77 -5.83 16.61
C GLU A 68 6.45 -7.19 16.00
N THR A 69 5.52 -7.93 16.61
CA THR A 69 5.06 -9.23 16.09
C THR A 69 4.49 -9.11 14.67
N LEU A 70 3.67 -8.09 14.42
CA LEU A 70 3.04 -7.88 13.11
C LEU A 70 3.98 -7.25 12.07
N ALA A 71 5.06 -6.62 12.50
CA ALA A 71 6.07 -6.03 11.61
C ALA A 71 7.05 -7.07 11.03
N GLN A 72 7.29 -8.19 11.74
CA GLN A 72 8.29 -9.19 11.35
C GLN A 72 8.18 -9.74 9.90
N PRO A 73 6.99 -9.93 9.29
CA PRO A 73 6.90 -10.37 7.91
C PRO A 73 7.40 -9.35 6.89
N PHE A 74 7.31 -8.06 7.24
CA PHE A 74 7.71 -6.95 6.36
C PHE A 74 9.18 -6.61 6.53
N GLU A 75 9.66 -6.60 7.77
CA GLU A 75 11.03 -6.27 8.12
C GLU A 75 11.50 -7.21 9.25
N PRO A 76 12.15 -8.32 8.91
CA PRO A 76 12.72 -9.24 9.89
C PRO A 76 13.72 -8.52 10.81
N GLU A 77 13.68 -8.86 12.11
CA GLU A 77 14.55 -8.30 13.15
C GLU A 77 14.24 -6.84 13.54
N LEU A 78 13.24 -6.22 12.95
CA LEU A 78 12.78 -4.89 13.34
C LEU A 78 12.32 -4.89 14.80
N ASN A 79 12.79 -3.91 15.57
CA ASN A 79 12.39 -3.71 16.96
C ASN A 79 12.18 -2.23 17.28
N LEU A 80 11.34 -1.96 18.28
CA LEU A 80 10.96 -0.59 18.66
C LEU A 80 12.16 0.24 19.14
N LYS A 81 13.14 -0.36 19.79
CA LYS A 81 14.32 0.36 20.25
C LYS A 81 15.13 0.93 19.09
N TRP A 82 15.34 0.12 18.06
CA TRP A 82 16.05 0.55 16.86
C TRP A 82 15.26 1.61 16.07
N LEU A 83 13.96 1.40 15.90
CA LEU A 83 13.10 2.39 15.26
C LEU A 83 13.11 3.73 15.96
N ASN A 84 12.93 3.73 17.28
CA ASN A 84 12.94 4.97 18.06
C ASN A 84 14.28 5.70 17.91
N LYS A 85 15.41 4.98 17.86
CA LYS A 85 16.72 5.59 17.62
C LYS A 85 16.78 6.35 16.29
N ILE A 86 16.15 5.81 15.22
CA ILE A 86 16.15 6.43 13.90
C ILE A 86 15.10 7.53 13.79
N PHE A 87 13.86 7.24 14.22
CA PHE A 87 12.74 8.14 13.96
C PHE A 87 12.60 9.29 14.98
N GLN A 88 13.16 9.15 16.18
CA GLN A 88 13.06 10.23 17.17
C GLN A 88 13.71 11.54 16.69
N PRO A 89 14.93 11.57 16.14
CA PRO A 89 15.51 12.79 15.60
C PRO A 89 14.69 13.38 14.44
N LEU A 90 14.09 12.53 13.60
CA LEU A 90 13.23 12.95 12.49
C LEU A 90 11.95 13.61 13.00
N LYS A 91 11.31 13.04 14.02
CA LYS A 91 10.12 13.61 14.66
C LYS A 91 10.38 15.00 15.25
N GLU A 92 11.57 15.23 15.75
CA GLU A 92 11.98 16.52 16.33
C GLU A 92 12.31 17.57 15.25
N THR A 93 12.91 17.15 14.15
CA THR A 93 13.43 18.05 13.11
C THR A 93 12.40 18.36 12.01
N ILE A 94 11.71 17.35 11.48
CA ILE A 94 10.83 17.49 10.31
C ILE A 94 9.69 18.50 10.53
N PRO A 95 8.99 18.55 11.67
CA PRO A 95 7.94 19.54 11.86
C PRO A 95 8.43 20.99 11.77
N GLY A 96 9.67 21.25 12.21
CA GLY A 96 10.31 22.54 12.07
C GLY A 96 10.55 22.92 10.60
N LEU A 97 11.08 21.99 9.84
CA LEU A 97 11.30 22.17 8.39
C LEU A 97 9.99 22.39 7.63
N ILE A 98 8.95 21.61 7.91
CA ILE A 98 7.64 21.77 7.26
C ILE A 98 7.06 23.16 7.54
N ARG A 99 7.18 23.67 8.77
CA ARG A 99 6.72 25.03 9.12
C ARG A 99 7.55 26.12 8.44
N ALA A 100 8.82 25.89 8.22
CA ALA A 100 9.72 26.86 7.57
C ALA A 100 9.54 26.91 6.04
N ILE A 101 8.96 25.87 5.42
CA ILE A 101 8.66 25.84 3.99
C ILE A 101 7.52 26.83 3.74
N ASN A 102 7.80 27.93 3.04
CA ASN A 102 6.77 28.82 2.55
C ASN A 102 5.81 28.03 1.63
N LYS A 103 4.51 28.13 1.88
CA LYS A 103 3.50 27.54 1.01
C LYS A 103 3.66 28.16 -0.38
N SER A 104 4.28 27.44 -1.29
CA SER A 104 4.32 27.84 -2.69
C SER A 104 2.88 27.99 -3.20
N GLN A 105 2.68 28.96 -4.11
CA GLN A 105 1.38 29.06 -4.79
C GLN A 105 1.05 27.72 -5.42
N LYS A 106 -0.14 27.20 -5.13
CA LYS A 106 -0.64 25.99 -5.80
C LYS A 106 -0.79 26.33 -7.28
N ASN A 107 0.05 25.73 -8.11
CA ASN A 107 -0.16 25.77 -9.54
C ASN A 107 -1.42 24.97 -9.84
N HIS A 108 -2.50 25.63 -10.18
CA HIS A 108 -3.72 25.00 -10.65
C HIS A 108 -3.56 24.64 -12.12
N TRP A 109 -3.16 23.43 -12.37
CA TRP A 109 -3.13 22.89 -13.73
C TRP A 109 -4.54 22.37 -14.05
N ASN A 110 -5.16 22.99 -15.03
CA ASN A 110 -6.52 22.59 -15.45
C ASN A 110 -6.40 21.57 -16.60
N LEU A 111 -6.25 20.30 -16.23
CA LEU A 111 -6.30 19.19 -17.19
C LEU A 111 -7.57 18.37 -16.96
N SER A 112 -8.33 18.15 -18.06
CA SER A 112 -9.49 17.26 -18.00
C SER A 112 -9.11 15.85 -17.55
N PRO A 113 -10.03 15.07 -16.95
CA PRO A 113 -9.78 13.68 -16.60
C PRO A 113 -9.25 12.83 -17.77
N GLU A 114 -9.75 13.07 -18.96
CA GLU A 114 -9.29 12.38 -20.17
C GLU A 114 -7.85 12.76 -20.55
N SER A 115 -7.51 14.03 -20.48
CA SER A 115 -6.14 14.50 -20.71
C SER A 115 -5.16 13.93 -19.68
N GLN A 116 -5.58 13.80 -18.43
CA GLN A 116 -4.77 13.15 -17.39
C GLN A 116 -4.54 11.68 -17.69
N LYS A 117 -5.58 10.92 -18.11
CA LYS A 117 -5.44 9.51 -18.53
C LYS A 117 -4.47 9.36 -19.69
N ASN A 118 -4.59 10.22 -20.69
CA ASN A 118 -3.69 10.22 -21.85
C ASN A 118 -2.25 10.52 -21.44
N LEU A 119 -2.03 11.47 -20.54
CA LEU A 119 -0.71 11.78 -20.00
C LEU A 119 -0.11 10.59 -19.24
N CYS A 120 -0.89 9.93 -18.37
CA CYS A 120 -0.47 8.74 -17.66
C CYS A 120 -0.14 7.59 -18.63
N SER A 121 -0.96 7.39 -19.67
CA SER A 121 -0.69 6.37 -20.71
C SER A 121 0.61 6.65 -21.47
N LYS A 122 0.84 7.90 -21.87
CA LYS A 122 2.10 8.29 -22.52
C LYS A 122 3.31 8.08 -21.62
N LEU A 123 3.19 8.42 -20.33
CA LEU A 123 4.26 8.14 -19.36
C LEU A 123 4.65 6.66 -19.40
N LEU A 124 3.68 5.77 -19.29
CA LEU A 124 3.93 4.34 -19.28
C LEU A 124 4.58 3.85 -20.58
N ASP A 125 4.12 4.35 -21.72
CA ASP A 125 4.65 3.99 -23.03
C ASP A 125 6.11 4.48 -23.20
N GLU A 126 6.43 5.70 -22.76
CA GLU A 126 7.79 6.25 -22.75
C GLU A 126 8.75 5.46 -21.83
N PHE A 127 8.22 4.88 -20.76
CA PHE A 127 8.96 4.00 -19.86
C PHE A 127 8.89 2.52 -20.27
N GLY A 128 8.54 2.22 -21.51
CA GLY A 128 8.66 0.89 -22.10
C GLY A 128 7.57 -0.09 -21.75
N ARG A 129 6.33 0.41 -21.46
CA ARG A 129 5.19 -0.48 -21.21
C ARG A 129 4.90 -1.37 -22.41
N ASP A 130 4.90 -2.69 -22.18
CA ASP A 130 4.28 -3.64 -23.10
C ASP A 130 2.78 -3.71 -22.81
N ARG A 131 1.95 -3.32 -23.77
CA ARG A 131 0.50 -3.27 -23.63
C ARG A 131 -0.17 -4.63 -23.59
N ASP A 132 0.51 -5.67 -24.08
CA ASP A 132 0.01 -7.03 -24.05
C ASP A 132 0.24 -7.69 -22.69
N LEU A 133 1.21 -7.17 -21.93
CA LEU A 133 1.56 -7.69 -20.59
C LEU A 133 0.99 -6.84 -19.44
N VAL A 134 0.69 -5.56 -19.68
CA VAL A 134 0.37 -4.59 -18.63
C VAL A 134 -1.02 -3.97 -18.82
N VAL A 135 -1.91 -4.29 -17.91
CA VAL A 135 -3.26 -3.71 -17.85
C VAL A 135 -3.28 -2.53 -16.89
N VAL A 136 -3.89 -1.43 -17.33
CA VAL A 136 -4.03 -0.20 -16.53
C VAL A 136 -5.49 0.05 -16.21
N GLY A 137 -5.83 0.08 -14.92
CA GLY A 137 -7.17 0.36 -14.42
C GLY A 137 -7.24 1.65 -13.60
N GLN A 138 -8.39 1.88 -12.97
CA GLN A 138 -8.60 2.95 -12.01
C GLN A 138 -9.10 2.37 -10.68
N SER A 139 -8.63 2.93 -9.57
CA SER A 139 -9.07 2.56 -8.24
C SER A 139 -9.04 3.77 -7.29
N PRO A 140 -9.80 3.75 -6.19
CA PRO A 140 -9.76 4.80 -5.17
C PRO A 140 -8.38 4.98 -4.53
N HIS A 141 -7.59 3.91 -4.47
CA HIS A 141 -6.20 3.91 -4.06
C HIS A 141 -5.39 3.18 -5.13
N PRO A 142 -4.44 3.85 -5.79
CA PRO A 142 -3.54 3.21 -6.76
C PRO A 142 -2.82 2.02 -6.15
N PHE A 143 -2.61 0.99 -6.94
CA PHE A 143 -1.84 -0.20 -6.54
C PHE A 143 -1.28 -0.91 -7.78
N SER A 144 -0.24 -1.71 -7.55
CA SER A 144 0.32 -2.66 -8.50
C SER A 144 0.13 -4.08 -8.00
N ILE A 145 -0.19 -5.00 -8.90
CA ILE A 145 -0.29 -6.43 -8.62
C ILE A 145 0.22 -7.24 -9.80
N THR A 146 0.96 -8.30 -9.51
CA THR A 146 1.45 -9.26 -10.48
C THR A 146 0.67 -10.57 -10.31
N LEU A 147 -0.02 -11.00 -11.35
CA LEU A 147 -0.82 -12.22 -11.35
C LEU A 147 -0.09 -13.41 -11.98
N GLY A 148 1.00 -13.13 -12.68
CA GLY A 148 1.80 -14.15 -13.33
C GLY A 148 2.98 -13.53 -14.08
N PRO A 149 3.86 -14.34 -14.67
CA PRO A 149 5.08 -13.88 -15.34
C PRO A 149 4.84 -12.86 -16.47
N ASN A 150 3.63 -12.88 -17.02
CA ASN A 150 3.22 -12.05 -18.16
C ASN A 150 1.88 -11.33 -17.89
N ASP A 151 1.48 -11.16 -16.63
CA ASP A 151 0.24 -10.47 -16.28
C ASP A 151 0.52 -9.49 -15.12
N PHE A 152 0.76 -8.24 -15.47
CA PHE A 152 1.01 -7.13 -14.56
C PHE A 152 -0.17 -6.16 -14.61
N ARG A 153 -0.68 -5.79 -13.45
CA ARG A 153 -1.83 -4.89 -13.38
C ARG A 153 -1.51 -3.74 -12.46
N ILE A 154 -1.68 -2.54 -12.96
CA ILE A 154 -1.54 -1.31 -12.19
C ILE A 154 -2.84 -0.53 -12.22
N THR A 155 -3.10 0.21 -11.17
CA THR A 155 -4.21 1.16 -11.14
C THR A 155 -3.71 2.55 -10.87
N THR A 156 -4.40 3.53 -11.42
CA THR A 156 -4.17 4.94 -11.13
C THR A 156 -5.44 5.58 -10.59
N ARG A 157 -5.32 6.77 -10.05
CA ARG A 157 -6.43 7.58 -9.61
C ARG A 157 -6.38 8.92 -10.32
N ILE A 158 -7.45 9.24 -11.03
CA ILE A 158 -7.59 10.55 -11.68
C ILE A 158 -8.27 11.50 -10.69
N VAL A 159 -7.63 12.63 -10.42
CA VAL A 159 -8.14 13.66 -9.51
C VAL A 159 -8.27 14.96 -10.28
N GLU A 160 -9.49 15.47 -10.36
CA GLU A 160 -9.74 16.75 -11.03
C GLU A 160 -8.98 17.87 -10.33
N GLY A 161 -8.32 18.73 -11.11
CA GLY A 161 -7.48 19.82 -10.58
C GLY A 161 -6.12 19.41 -10.02
N GLU A 162 -5.82 18.10 -9.94
CA GLU A 162 -4.54 17.59 -9.40
C GLU A 162 -3.82 16.63 -10.36
N PRO A 163 -3.48 17.05 -11.59
CA PRO A 163 -2.90 16.16 -12.60
C PRO A 163 -1.55 15.57 -12.20
N LEU A 164 -0.75 16.29 -11.40
CA LEU A 164 0.51 15.75 -10.86
C LEU A 164 0.29 14.58 -9.91
N SER A 165 -0.79 14.61 -9.12
CA SER A 165 -1.12 13.49 -8.22
C SER A 165 -1.37 12.20 -9.03
N SER A 166 -2.16 12.30 -10.10
CA SER A 166 -2.44 11.16 -10.99
C SER A 166 -1.17 10.67 -11.70
N PHE A 167 -0.36 11.58 -12.20
CA PHE A 167 0.88 11.28 -12.91
C PHE A 167 1.92 10.60 -12.01
N LEU A 168 2.17 11.15 -10.82
CA LEU A 168 3.13 10.60 -9.87
C LEU A 168 2.66 9.25 -9.30
N ALA A 169 1.36 9.09 -9.04
CA ALA A 169 0.81 7.80 -8.63
C ALA A 169 1.02 6.73 -9.72
N THR A 170 0.75 7.07 -10.97
CA THR A 170 0.98 6.16 -12.11
C THR A 170 2.47 5.79 -12.24
N ALA A 171 3.38 6.76 -12.11
CA ALA A 171 4.81 6.52 -12.15
C ALA A 171 5.27 5.60 -11.01
N HIS A 172 4.72 5.79 -9.82
CA HIS A 172 5.02 4.98 -8.64
C HIS A 172 4.61 3.51 -8.84
N GLU A 173 3.36 3.28 -9.24
CA GLU A 173 2.86 1.91 -9.49
C GLU A 173 3.59 1.24 -10.65
N TRP A 174 3.99 2.03 -11.65
CA TRP A 174 4.81 1.53 -12.75
C TRP A 174 6.20 1.08 -12.27
N GLY A 175 6.80 1.79 -11.32
CA GLY A 175 8.06 1.41 -10.70
C GLY A 175 7.99 0.02 -10.06
N HIS A 176 6.92 -0.30 -9.33
CA HIS A 176 6.69 -1.64 -8.81
C HIS A 176 6.57 -2.68 -9.93
N SER A 177 5.79 -2.37 -10.97
CA SER A 177 5.61 -3.27 -12.10
C SER A 177 6.92 -3.55 -12.85
N ILE A 178 7.78 -2.56 -13.07
CA ILE A 178 9.11 -2.75 -13.69
C ILE A 178 9.99 -3.65 -12.83
N TYR A 179 9.97 -3.47 -11.51
CA TYR A 179 10.71 -4.33 -10.60
C TYR A 179 10.29 -5.80 -10.76
N GLU A 180 9.00 -6.08 -10.73
CA GLU A 180 8.45 -7.42 -10.89
C GLU A 180 8.79 -8.02 -12.27
N GLN A 181 8.72 -7.25 -13.34
CA GLN A 181 9.10 -7.68 -14.69
C GLN A 181 10.60 -8.01 -14.81
N GLY A 182 11.44 -7.37 -13.99
CA GLY A 182 12.88 -7.60 -13.93
C GLY A 182 13.29 -8.82 -13.13
N LEU A 183 12.36 -9.48 -12.42
CA LEU A 183 12.67 -10.69 -11.67
C LEU A 183 13.01 -11.86 -12.60
N PRO A 184 13.93 -12.78 -12.20
CA PRO A 184 14.35 -13.89 -13.02
C PRO A 184 13.19 -14.81 -13.41
N SER A 185 12.82 -14.86 -14.68
CA SER A 185 11.67 -15.64 -15.19
C SER A 185 11.86 -17.15 -15.10
N GLN A 186 13.09 -17.64 -15.08
CA GLN A 186 13.40 -19.07 -15.01
C GLN A 186 13.32 -19.67 -13.61
N SER A 187 13.27 -18.86 -12.57
CA SER A 187 13.20 -19.29 -11.15
C SER A 187 11.76 -19.45 -10.64
N HIS A 188 10.76 -19.32 -11.48
CA HIS A 188 9.32 -19.37 -11.14
C HIS A 188 8.85 -20.73 -10.63
N GLN A 189 9.71 -21.72 -10.64
CA GLN A 189 9.35 -23.04 -10.17
C GLN A 189 9.42 -23.12 -8.64
N TRP A 190 8.63 -22.39 -7.89
CA TRP A 190 8.32 -22.66 -6.47
C TRP A 190 8.79 -21.66 -5.41
N PHE A 191 9.85 -20.86 -5.60
CA PHE A 191 10.41 -20.08 -4.49
C PHE A 191 10.79 -18.61 -4.78
N ALA A 192 10.58 -18.11 -5.97
CA ALA A 192 10.99 -16.76 -6.36
C ALA A 192 9.82 -15.75 -6.54
N TRP A 193 8.60 -16.17 -6.29
CA TRP A 193 7.46 -15.26 -6.19
C TRP A 193 7.28 -14.82 -4.75
N PRO A 194 7.15 -13.50 -4.51
CA PRO A 194 6.79 -12.98 -3.20
C PRO A 194 5.39 -13.42 -2.77
#